data_a995e4844643d3ee648645826137b3e8
#
_entry.id   a995e4844643d3ee648645826137b3e8
#
_cell.length_a   1.000
_cell.length_b   1.000
_cell.length_c   1.000
_cell.angle_alpha   90.00
_cell.angle_beta   90.00
_cell.angle_gamma   90.00
#
_symmetry.space_group_name_H-M   'P 1'
#
loop_
_entity.id
_entity.type
_entity.pdbx_description
1 polymer ?
#
loop_
_entity_poly.entity_id
_entity_poly.type
_entity_poly.pdbx_seq_one_letter_code
_entity_poly.pdbx_strand_id
1 'polypeptide(L)'
;MNRTDLLRELATTILGRVLPHPTRVAIDGVDAAGKTTLANEIAAVLNTSSRQIIRASIDGFHNPKHIRRRDDTADGYFRNSFNYQALRDHLLAPLGPNGSRLFRRATFDFRTDAEVDSERELAAPDAILLLDGVFLLRSELRTLWDFSIFVEADFETTVARAEVRDRELFGDAAAVRQRYESRYIPGQRLYLEREQPRRFADIVVSNNDFSNPRLEHAAQPVAQRGRPARGAASGQRAAV
;
A
#
# COMPACT_ATOMS: atom_id res chain seq x y z
N MET A 1 -16.22 -10.47 12.17
CA MET A 1 -15.28 -10.60 13.31
C MET A 1 -15.13 -9.24 13.99
N ASN A 2 -14.76 -9.18 15.27
CA ASN A 2 -14.49 -7.89 15.89
C ASN A 2 -13.10 -7.36 15.46
N ARG A 3 -12.86 -6.06 15.69
CA ARG A 3 -11.62 -5.38 15.27
C ARG A 3 -10.36 -5.99 15.88
N THR A 4 -10.41 -6.39 17.15
CA THR A 4 -9.26 -6.99 17.85
C THR A 4 -8.85 -8.33 17.23
N ASP A 5 -9.81 -9.17 16.87
CA ASP A 5 -9.53 -10.47 16.24
C ASP A 5 -8.96 -10.28 14.83
N LEU A 6 -9.48 -9.32 14.04
CA LEU A 6 -8.90 -8.94 12.75
C LEU A 6 -7.42 -8.56 12.90
N LEU A 7 -7.11 -7.67 13.82
CA LEU A 7 -5.74 -7.19 14.02
C LEU A 7 -4.79 -8.31 14.45
N ARG A 8 -5.25 -9.21 15.32
CA ARG A 8 -4.48 -10.38 15.74
C ARG A 8 -4.21 -11.34 14.58
N GLU A 9 -5.19 -11.60 13.75
CA GLU A 9 -5.05 -12.45 12.57
C GLU A 9 -4.08 -11.87 11.54
N LEU A 10 -4.21 -10.59 11.21
CA LEU A 10 -3.31 -9.88 10.31
C LEU A 10 -1.88 -9.87 10.84
N ALA A 11 -1.68 -9.53 12.12
CA ALA A 11 -0.37 -9.52 12.73
C ALA A 11 0.28 -10.92 12.75
N THR A 12 -0.46 -11.97 13.09
CA THR A 12 0.00 -13.36 13.06
C THR A 12 0.43 -13.77 11.66
N THR A 13 -0.37 -13.43 10.64
CA THR A 13 -0.06 -13.72 9.23
C THR A 13 1.21 -13.01 8.76
N ILE A 14 1.40 -11.75 9.15
CA ILE A 14 2.60 -10.97 8.81
C ILE A 14 3.84 -11.53 9.53
N LEU A 15 3.75 -11.81 10.83
CA LEU A 15 4.85 -12.38 11.62
C LEU A 15 5.29 -13.75 11.12
N GLY A 16 4.36 -14.56 10.62
CA GLY A 16 4.66 -15.86 10.02
C GLY A 16 5.47 -15.79 8.71
N ARG A 17 5.65 -14.60 8.13
CA ARG A 17 6.48 -14.42 6.93
C ARG A 17 7.95 -14.23 7.33
N VAL A 18 8.72 -15.30 7.21
CA VAL A 18 10.17 -15.29 7.45
C VAL A 18 10.88 -15.26 6.09
N LEU A 19 11.52 -14.13 5.78
CA LEU A 19 12.19 -13.87 4.51
C LEU A 19 13.67 -13.50 4.75
N PRO A 20 14.56 -13.71 3.77
CA PRO A 20 15.97 -13.31 3.87
C PRO A 20 16.18 -11.78 3.70
N HIS A 21 15.13 -11.00 3.76
CA HIS A 21 15.11 -9.54 3.68
C HIS A 21 13.90 -9.00 4.48
N PRO A 22 13.84 -7.68 4.76
CA PRO A 22 12.67 -7.07 5.40
C PRO A 22 11.35 -7.40 4.69
N THR A 23 10.33 -7.75 5.46
CA THR A 23 9.01 -8.05 4.90
C THR A 23 8.29 -6.78 4.49
N ARG A 24 7.94 -6.64 3.20
CA ARG A 24 7.26 -5.46 2.66
C ARG A 24 5.77 -5.72 2.55
N VAL A 25 4.99 -5.02 3.36
CA VAL A 25 3.52 -5.14 3.44
C VAL A 25 2.87 -3.91 2.83
N ALA A 26 2.06 -4.10 1.78
CA ALA A 26 1.19 -3.06 1.24
C ALA A 26 -0.16 -3.06 1.95
N ILE A 27 -0.64 -1.88 2.35
CA ILE A 27 -2.00 -1.65 2.87
C ILE A 27 -2.68 -0.67 1.91
N ASP A 28 -3.29 -1.23 0.88
CA ASP A 28 -3.89 -0.52 -0.24
C ASP A 28 -5.40 -0.33 -0.05
N GLY A 29 -6.00 0.56 -0.80
CA GLY A 29 -7.45 0.80 -0.80
C GLY A 29 -7.78 2.23 -1.25
N VAL A 30 -9.07 2.52 -1.41
CA VAL A 30 -9.53 3.85 -1.81
C VAL A 30 -9.32 4.90 -0.71
N ASP A 31 -9.37 6.19 -1.06
CA ASP A 31 -9.24 7.27 -0.08
C ASP A 31 -10.31 7.14 1.02
N ALA A 32 -9.92 7.50 2.25
CA ALA A 32 -10.77 7.40 3.45
C ALA A 32 -11.33 5.99 3.76
N ALA A 33 -10.83 4.92 3.13
CA ALA A 33 -11.20 3.54 3.48
C ALA A 33 -10.70 3.09 4.87
N GLY A 34 -9.78 3.85 5.50
CA GLY A 34 -9.23 3.53 6.83
C GLY A 34 -7.87 2.82 6.80
N LYS A 35 -7.14 2.88 5.69
CA LYS A 35 -5.81 2.27 5.50
C LYS A 35 -4.80 2.66 6.57
N THR A 36 -4.61 3.97 6.79
CA THR A 36 -3.64 4.52 7.74
C THR A 36 -3.98 4.09 9.17
N THR A 37 -5.26 4.11 9.53
CA THR A 37 -5.73 3.62 10.84
C THR A 37 -5.40 2.15 11.01
N LEU A 38 -5.75 1.30 10.03
CA LEU A 38 -5.46 -0.13 10.06
C LEU A 38 -3.94 -0.38 10.16
N ALA A 39 -3.15 0.34 9.39
CA ALA A 39 -1.70 0.22 9.39
C ALA A 39 -1.07 0.58 10.76
N ASN A 40 -1.59 1.62 11.41
CA ASN A 40 -1.13 2.04 12.74
C ASN A 40 -1.52 1.02 13.81
N GLU A 41 -2.74 0.49 13.75
CA GLU A 41 -3.22 -0.55 14.67
C GLU A 41 -2.44 -1.86 14.51
N ILE A 42 -2.16 -2.30 13.27
CA ILE A 42 -1.30 -3.45 13.00
C ILE A 42 0.11 -3.20 13.56
N ALA A 43 0.68 -2.00 13.32
CA ALA A 43 1.99 -1.64 13.86
C ALA A 43 2.02 -1.71 15.39
N ALA A 44 0.98 -1.23 16.07
CA ALA A 44 0.88 -1.30 17.54
C ALA A 44 0.89 -2.75 18.04
N VAL A 45 0.17 -3.66 17.38
CA VAL A 45 0.19 -5.09 17.71
C VAL A 45 1.56 -5.71 17.42
N LEU A 46 2.16 -5.41 16.26
CA LEU A 46 3.47 -5.95 15.87
C LEU A 46 4.62 -5.43 16.74
N ASN A 47 4.51 -4.24 17.32
CA ASN A 47 5.52 -3.69 18.24
C ASN A 47 5.69 -4.50 19.54
N THR A 48 4.80 -5.45 19.81
CA THR A 48 4.98 -6.43 20.89
C THR A 48 5.98 -7.55 20.53
N SER A 49 6.36 -7.65 19.26
CA SER A 49 7.38 -8.58 18.76
C SER A 49 8.77 -7.97 18.86
N SER A 50 9.81 -8.80 18.69
CA SER A 50 11.22 -8.35 18.66
C SER A 50 11.63 -7.73 17.32
N ARG A 51 10.76 -7.75 16.28
CA ARG A 51 11.08 -7.25 14.95
C ARG A 51 10.91 -5.74 14.86
N GLN A 52 11.81 -5.07 14.15
CA GLN A 52 11.67 -3.63 13.85
C GLN A 52 10.48 -3.38 12.95
N ILE A 53 9.59 -2.47 13.35
CA ILE A 53 8.42 -2.06 12.54
C ILE A 53 8.70 -0.71 11.91
N ILE A 54 8.64 -0.68 10.58
CA ILE A 54 8.86 0.51 9.76
C ILE A 54 7.48 0.95 9.23
N ARG A 55 7.05 2.16 9.61
CA ARG A 55 5.84 2.79 9.07
C ARG A 55 6.22 3.81 8.01
N ALA A 56 5.60 3.72 6.84
CA ALA A 56 5.69 4.71 5.78
C ALA A 56 4.33 4.87 5.08
N SER A 57 4.14 5.96 4.35
CA SER A 57 2.96 6.21 3.53
C SER A 57 3.39 6.59 2.12
N ILE A 58 2.56 6.24 1.12
CA ILE A 58 2.75 6.70 -0.26
C ILE A 58 2.78 8.23 -0.34
N ASP A 59 2.17 8.92 0.61
CA ASP A 59 2.13 10.39 0.66
C ASP A 59 3.52 11.02 0.79
N GLY A 60 4.50 10.30 1.33
CA GLY A 60 5.91 10.70 1.32
C GLY A 60 6.60 10.63 -0.04
N PHE A 61 5.89 10.23 -1.10
CA PHE A 61 6.41 10.05 -2.45
C PHE A 61 5.51 10.71 -3.50
N HIS A 62 4.87 11.82 -3.17
CA HIS A 62 4.10 12.58 -4.14
C HIS A 62 5.01 13.19 -5.23
N ASN A 63 4.46 13.34 -6.42
CA ASN A 63 5.03 14.23 -7.42
C ASN A 63 4.79 15.71 -7.02
N PRO A 64 5.66 16.64 -7.45
CA PRO A 64 5.42 18.07 -7.30
C PRO A 64 4.07 18.50 -7.90
N LYS A 65 3.48 19.57 -7.35
CA LYS A 65 2.14 20.06 -7.72
C LYS A 65 1.99 20.33 -9.22
N HIS A 66 3.04 20.84 -9.89
CA HIS A 66 3.02 21.12 -11.32
C HIS A 66 2.91 19.84 -12.18
N ILE A 67 3.32 18.67 -11.65
CA ILE A 67 3.16 17.36 -12.29
C ILE A 67 1.82 16.74 -11.90
N ARG A 68 1.54 16.60 -10.58
CA ARG A 68 0.33 15.91 -10.09
C ARG A 68 -0.98 16.63 -10.37
N ARG A 69 -0.90 17.93 -10.77
CA ARG A 69 -2.04 18.78 -11.16
C ARG A 69 -1.93 19.33 -12.57
N ARG A 70 -1.04 18.77 -13.38
CA ARG A 70 -0.89 19.22 -14.78
C ARG A 70 -2.19 19.12 -15.55
N ASP A 71 -2.92 18.04 -15.32
CA ASP A 71 -4.32 17.91 -15.69
C ASP A 71 -5.15 17.60 -14.43
N ASP A 72 -6.30 18.22 -14.25
CA ASP A 72 -7.17 17.99 -13.10
C ASP A 72 -8.21 16.89 -13.39
N THR A 73 -7.79 15.87 -14.15
CA THR A 73 -8.63 14.75 -14.57
C THR A 73 -8.50 13.54 -13.64
N ALA A 74 -9.43 12.60 -13.76
CA ALA A 74 -9.39 11.31 -13.11
C ALA A 74 -8.14 10.50 -13.50
N ASP A 75 -7.77 10.48 -14.78
CA ASP A 75 -6.57 9.80 -15.28
C ASP A 75 -5.29 10.46 -14.76
N GLY A 76 -5.26 11.80 -14.69
CA GLY A 76 -4.16 12.55 -14.08
C GLY A 76 -3.99 12.24 -12.60
N TYR A 77 -5.06 12.10 -11.84
CA TYR A 77 -4.98 11.65 -10.45
C TYR A 77 -4.40 10.24 -10.34
N PHE A 78 -4.86 9.29 -11.14
CA PHE A 78 -4.36 7.92 -11.11
C PHE A 78 -2.90 7.82 -11.54
N ARG A 79 -2.46 8.57 -12.57
CA ARG A 79 -1.12 8.41 -13.16
C ARG A 79 -0.06 9.29 -12.53
N ASN A 80 -0.42 10.53 -12.17
CA ASN A 80 0.55 11.59 -11.91
C ASN A 80 0.70 11.94 -10.42
N SER A 81 -0.09 11.33 -9.51
CA SER A 81 -0.05 11.71 -8.09
C SER A 81 1.27 11.39 -7.41
N PHE A 82 1.88 10.25 -7.71
CA PHE A 82 3.03 9.75 -6.98
C PHE A 82 4.24 9.47 -7.86
N ASN A 83 5.43 9.65 -7.28
CA ASN A 83 6.70 9.29 -7.87
C ASN A 83 7.05 7.83 -7.50
N TYR A 84 6.54 6.89 -8.31
CA TYR A 84 6.77 5.47 -8.07
C TYR A 84 8.23 5.05 -8.25
N GLN A 85 9.01 5.80 -9.04
CA GLN A 85 10.45 5.54 -9.16
C GLN A 85 11.15 5.87 -7.84
N ALA A 86 10.87 7.04 -7.25
CA ALA A 86 11.42 7.40 -5.94
C ALA A 86 10.99 6.42 -4.83
N LEU A 87 9.73 5.96 -4.83
CA LEU A 87 9.26 4.93 -3.91
C LEU A 87 10.07 3.63 -4.03
N ARG A 88 10.34 3.19 -5.26
CA ARG A 88 11.17 2.00 -5.50
C ARG A 88 12.59 2.20 -5.03
N ASP A 89 13.26 3.26 -5.48
CA ASP A 89 14.70 3.46 -5.29
C ASP A 89 15.05 3.75 -3.84
N HIS A 90 14.18 4.46 -3.12
CA HIS A 90 14.48 4.90 -1.75
C HIS A 90 13.83 4.07 -0.66
N LEU A 91 12.84 3.24 -0.96
CA LEU A 91 12.16 2.42 0.05
C LEU A 91 12.06 0.94 -0.33
N LEU A 92 11.46 0.60 -1.48
CA LEU A 92 11.10 -0.79 -1.76
C LEU A 92 12.29 -1.65 -2.19
N ALA A 93 13.18 -1.14 -3.05
CA ALA A 93 14.35 -1.88 -3.50
C ALA A 93 15.38 -2.04 -2.37
N PRO A 94 15.72 -1.01 -1.57
CA PRO A 94 16.58 -1.19 -0.41
C PRO A 94 16.08 -2.25 0.58
N LEU A 95 14.77 -2.34 0.80
CA LEU A 95 14.15 -3.32 1.71
C LEU A 95 13.78 -4.65 1.03
N GLY A 96 14.08 -4.80 -0.25
CA GLY A 96 13.80 -6.02 -1.02
C GLY A 96 14.92 -7.03 -1.02
N PRO A 97 14.76 -8.13 -1.79
CA PRO A 97 15.81 -9.14 -1.96
C PRO A 97 17.13 -8.52 -2.44
N ASN A 98 18.21 -8.86 -1.74
CA ASN A 98 19.57 -8.34 -1.98
C ASN A 98 19.71 -6.80 -1.83
N GLY A 99 18.73 -6.12 -1.23
CA GLY A 99 18.76 -4.69 -0.99
C GLY A 99 19.74 -4.31 0.12
N SER A 100 20.17 -3.05 0.13
CA SER A 100 21.13 -2.50 1.10
C SER A 100 20.55 -2.36 2.51
N ARG A 101 19.25 -2.40 2.66
CA ARG A 101 18.48 -2.06 3.87
C ARG A 101 18.61 -0.59 4.31
N LEU A 102 19.32 0.25 3.55
CA LEU A 102 19.47 1.67 3.80
C LEU A 102 18.38 2.43 3.03
N PHE A 103 17.34 2.89 3.73
CA PHE A 103 16.10 3.39 3.13
C PHE A 103 15.75 4.80 3.62
N ARG A 104 14.77 5.43 2.94
CA ARG A 104 14.10 6.68 3.34
C ARG A 104 12.60 6.45 3.41
N ARG A 105 11.92 7.05 4.40
CA ARG A 105 10.45 6.95 4.54
C ARG A 105 9.69 7.91 3.65
N ALA A 106 10.34 8.96 3.20
CA ALA A 106 9.78 9.99 2.33
C ALA A 106 10.89 10.66 1.53
N THR A 107 10.54 11.20 0.35
CA THR A 107 11.39 12.06 -0.48
C THR A 107 10.72 13.37 -0.82
N PHE A 108 9.44 13.53 -0.46
CA PHE A 108 8.64 14.70 -0.80
C PHE A 108 7.59 14.99 0.28
N ASP A 109 7.40 16.26 0.60
CA ASP A 109 6.28 16.74 1.42
C ASP A 109 5.26 17.46 0.52
N PHE A 110 4.10 16.82 0.35
CA PHE A 110 3.03 17.35 -0.49
C PHE A 110 2.33 18.58 0.09
N ARG A 111 2.50 18.88 1.38
CA ARG A 111 1.90 20.04 2.05
C ARG A 111 2.69 21.30 1.76
N THR A 112 4.01 21.22 1.85
CA THR A 112 4.93 22.32 1.51
C THR A 112 5.28 22.35 0.03
N ASP A 113 4.93 21.27 -0.72
CA ASP A 113 5.25 21.05 -2.13
C ASP A 113 6.77 21.09 -2.39
N ALA A 114 7.54 20.50 -1.50
CA ALA A 114 9.01 20.51 -1.53
C ALA A 114 9.59 19.09 -1.38
N GLU A 115 10.78 18.90 -1.96
CA GLU A 115 11.59 17.72 -1.70
C GLU A 115 12.03 17.70 -0.23
N VAL A 116 12.07 16.50 0.34
CA VAL A 116 12.53 16.25 1.72
C VAL A 116 13.80 15.44 1.65
N ASP A 117 14.89 16.00 2.17
CA ASP A 117 16.10 15.24 2.43
C ASP A 117 15.98 14.49 3.77
N SER A 118 15.07 13.52 3.80
CA SER A 118 14.88 12.70 4.99
C SER A 118 16.14 11.86 5.27
N GLU A 119 16.46 11.69 6.54
CA GLU A 119 17.58 10.86 6.98
C GLU A 119 17.45 9.42 6.42
N ARG A 120 18.58 8.84 6.06
CA ARG A 120 18.62 7.42 5.69
C ARG A 120 18.70 6.57 6.95
N GLU A 121 17.80 5.60 7.03
CA GLU A 121 17.72 4.66 8.14
C GLU A 121 18.20 3.28 7.69
N LEU A 122 18.85 2.54 8.59
CA LEU A 122 19.24 1.15 8.35
C LEU A 122 18.20 0.21 8.97
N ALA A 123 17.56 -0.61 8.14
CA ALA A 123 16.61 -1.61 8.60
C ALA A 123 17.29 -2.84 9.19
N ALA A 124 16.71 -3.43 10.24
CA ALA A 124 17.08 -4.77 10.70
C ALA A 124 16.83 -5.81 9.58
N PRO A 125 17.59 -6.90 9.52
CA PRO A 125 17.42 -7.90 8.46
C PRO A 125 16.01 -8.49 8.36
N ASP A 126 15.34 -8.61 9.49
CA ASP A 126 13.99 -9.15 9.64
C ASP A 126 12.91 -8.09 9.86
N ALA A 127 13.21 -6.82 9.61
CA ALA A 127 12.26 -5.73 9.78
C ALA A 127 10.96 -5.96 8.98
N ILE A 128 9.88 -5.29 9.40
CA ILE A 128 8.60 -5.30 8.70
C ILE A 128 8.27 -3.87 8.27
N LEU A 129 8.19 -3.64 6.97
CA LEU A 129 7.64 -2.41 6.40
C LEU A 129 6.12 -2.53 6.29
N LEU A 130 5.39 -1.59 6.87
CA LEU A 130 3.97 -1.37 6.62
C LEU A 130 3.82 -0.06 5.84
N LEU A 131 3.54 -0.15 4.55
CA LEU A 131 3.27 1.00 3.69
C LEU A 131 1.77 1.10 3.40
N ASP A 132 1.15 2.20 3.81
CA ASP A 132 -0.23 2.49 3.44
C ASP A 132 -0.32 3.51 2.31
N GLY A 133 -1.35 3.37 1.49
CA GLY A 133 -1.60 4.31 0.43
C GLY A 133 -2.65 3.87 -0.58
N VAL A 134 -2.92 4.73 -1.56
CA VAL A 134 -3.73 4.40 -2.73
C VAL A 134 -2.83 3.89 -3.86
N PHE A 135 -3.37 3.04 -4.74
CA PHE A 135 -2.70 2.58 -5.95
C PHE A 135 -1.45 1.70 -5.73
N LEU A 136 -1.31 1.07 -4.57
CA LEU A 136 -0.13 0.23 -4.25
C LEU A 136 -0.15 -1.12 -4.98
N LEU A 137 -1.33 -1.64 -5.33
CA LEU A 137 -1.47 -2.92 -6.05
C LEU A 137 -1.56 -2.76 -7.57
N ARG A 138 -1.08 -1.64 -8.11
CA ARG A 138 -0.92 -1.46 -9.54
C ARG A 138 0.14 -2.42 -10.11
N SER A 139 0.00 -2.78 -11.39
CA SER A 139 0.80 -3.81 -12.05
C SER A 139 2.31 -3.65 -11.87
N GLU A 140 2.81 -2.42 -11.87
CA GLU A 140 4.24 -2.10 -11.74
C GLU A 140 4.79 -2.20 -10.31
N LEU A 141 3.93 -2.29 -9.28
CA LEU A 141 4.32 -2.40 -7.88
C LEU A 141 3.96 -3.74 -7.25
N ARG A 142 2.90 -4.41 -7.74
CA ARG A 142 2.34 -5.59 -7.06
C ARG A 142 3.32 -6.74 -6.81
N THR A 143 4.33 -6.89 -7.67
CA THR A 143 5.37 -7.92 -7.55
C THR A 143 6.46 -7.57 -6.53
N LEU A 144 6.46 -6.34 -6.02
CA LEU A 144 7.43 -5.88 -5.03
C LEU A 144 6.95 -6.12 -3.59
N TRP A 145 5.69 -6.50 -3.40
CA TRP A 145 5.13 -6.76 -2.08
C TRP A 145 5.30 -8.23 -1.70
N ASP A 146 5.67 -8.45 -0.45
CA ASP A 146 5.76 -9.78 0.13
C ASP A 146 4.42 -10.19 0.76
N PHE A 147 3.60 -9.19 1.11
CA PHE A 147 2.23 -9.35 1.57
C PHE A 147 1.41 -8.10 1.25
N SER A 148 0.13 -8.30 0.97
CA SER A 148 -0.75 -7.21 0.57
C SER A 148 -2.14 -7.32 1.17
N ILE A 149 -2.63 -6.19 1.68
CA ILE A 149 -3.97 -6.04 2.24
C ILE A 149 -4.68 -4.98 1.41
N PHE A 150 -5.85 -5.32 0.87
CA PHE A 150 -6.74 -4.35 0.23
C PHE A 150 -7.87 -3.99 1.18
N VAL A 151 -7.91 -2.72 1.59
CA VAL A 151 -8.96 -2.18 2.47
C VAL A 151 -10.08 -1.63 1.60
N GLU A 152 -11.20 -2.32 1.61
CA GLU A 152 -12.39 -2.01 0.82
C GLU A 152 -13.40 -1.24 1.65
N ALA A 153 -13.94 -0.17 1.09
CA ALA A 153 -15.10 0.53 1.62
C ALA A 153 -15.87 1.19 0.47
N ASP A 154 -17.19 1.30 0.61
CA ASP A 154 -18.06 1.91 -0.38
C ASP A 154 -17.77 3.41 -0.49
N PHE A 155 -17.91 3.97 -1.70
CA PHE A 155 -17.61 5.39 -1.91
C PHE A 155 -18.49 6.32 -1.07
N GLU A 156 -19.74 5.97 -0.79
CA GLU A 156 -20.60 6.72 0.11
C GLU A 156 -20.01 6.80 1.52
N THR A 157 -19.59 5.68 2.07
CA THR A 157 -18.90 5.59 3.37
C THR A 157 -17.60 6.40 3.38
N THR A 158 -16.82 6.29 2.31
CA THR A 158 -15.53 7.00 2.23
C THR A 158 -15.69 8.50 2.10
N VAL A 159 -16.69 8.98 1.35
CA VAL A 159 -17.02 10.42 1.25
C VAL A 159 -17.47 10.96 2.60
N ALA A 160 -18.37 10.27 3.30
CA ALA A 160 -18.81 10.70 4.62
C ALA A 160 -17.64 10.82 5.63
N ARG A 161 -16.69 9.89 5.59
CA ARG A 161 -15.46 9.95 6.41
C ARG A 161 -14.55 11.10 5.99
N ALA A 162 -14.41 11.33 4.70
CA ALA A 162 -13.60 12.41 4.15
C ALA A 162 -14.17 13.79 4.50
N GLU A 163 -15.48 13.97 4.47
CA GLU A 163 -16.17 15.21 4.86
C GLU A 163 -15.84 15.63 6.30
N VAL A 164 -15.50 14.69 7.17
CA VAL A 164 -15.03 15.00 8.53
C VAL A 164 -13.52 15.26 8.55
N ARG A 165 -12.73 14.38 7.92
CA ARG A 165 -11.26 14.38 7.98
C ARG A 165 -10.62 15.53 7.23
N ASP A 166 -11.13 15.84 6.02
CA ASP A 166 -10.44 16.69 5.04
C ASP A 166 -10.93 18.14 5.00
N ARG A 167 -11.76 18.57 5.97
CA ARG A 167 -12.27 19.95 6.07
C ARG A 167 -11.17 20.98 6.14
N GLU A 168 -10.11 20.69 6.89
CA GLU A 168 -8.97 21.61 7.00
C GLU A 168 -8.22 21.80 5.67
N LEU A 169 -8.28 20.81 4.78
CA LEU A 169 -7.59 20.85 3.49
C LEU A 169 -8.42 21.51 2.39
N PHE A 170 -9.74 21.34 2.41
CA PHE A 170 -10.61 21.73 1.31
C PHE A 170 -11.71 22.74 1.68
N GLY A 171 -11.89 23.02 2.97
CA GLY A 171 -12.92 23.92 3.46
C GLY A 171 -14.09 23.19 4.10
N ASP A 172 -15.31 23.39 3.63
CA ASP A 172 -16.50 22.75 4.16
C ASP A 172 -16.76 21.35 3.59
N ALA A 173 -17.74 20.64 4.14
CA ALA A 173 -18.11 19.30 3.70
C ALA A 173 -18.53 19.24 2.20
N ALA A 174 -19.17 20.30 1.71
CA ALA A 174 -19.62 20.36 0.30
C ALA A 174 -18.40 20.45 -0.64
N ALA A 175 -17.41 21.26 -0.31
CA ALA A 175 -16.14 21.37 -1.06
C ALA A 175 -15.36 20.05 -1.06
N VAL A 176 -15.32 19.35 0.08
CA VAL A 176 -14.72 18.00 0.16
C VAL A 176 -15.46 17.04 -0.75
N ARG A 177 -16.80 16.95 -0.66
CA ARG A 177 -17.62 16.07 -1.50
C ARG A 177 -17.40 16.36 -2.97
N GLN A 178 -17.50 17.62 -3.40
CA GLN A 178 -17.26 18.02 -4.78
C GLN A 178 -15.88 17.55 -5.29
N ARG A 179 -14.83 17.70 -4.46
CA ARG A 179 -13.49 17.26 -4.83
C ARG A 179 -13.38 15.74 -4.99
N TYR A 180 -14.05 15.00 -4.12
CA TYR A 180 -14.10 13.55 -4.20
C TYR A 180 -14.85 13.08 -5.44
N GLU A 181 -16.04 13.62 -5.70
CA GLU A 181 -16.90 13.24 -6.85
C GLU A 181 -16.28 13.63 -8.19
N SER A 182 -15.63 14.81 -8.28
CA SER A 182 -15.10 15.29 -9.55
C SER A 182 -13.75 14.67 -9.93
N ARG A 183 -12.92 14.25 -8.97
CA ARG A 183 -11.55 13.82 -9.25
C ARG A 183 -11.17 12.49 -8.61
N TYR A 184 -11.31 12.37 -7.28
CA TYR A 184 -10.73 11.22 -6.56
C TYR A 184 -11.49 9.94 -6.83
N ILE A 185 -12.82 9.94 -6.72
CA ILE A 185 -13.64 8.76 -7.03
C ILE A 185 -13.49 8.30 -8.47
N PRO A 186 -13.59 9.17 -9.51
CA PRO A 186 -13.33 8.75 -10.88
C PRO A 186 -11.94 8.14 -11.10
N GLY A 187 -10.89 8.72 -10.52
CA GLY A 187 -9.53 8.15 -10.62
C GLY A 187 -9.37 6.84 -9.90
N GLN A 188 -10.01 6.67 -8.75
CA GLN A 188 -10.03 5.40 -8.01
C GLN A 188 -10.85 4.33 -8.74
N ARG A 189 -11.95 4.69 -9.40
CA ARG A 189 -12.72 3.77 -10.27
C ARG A 189 -11.86 3.25 -11.42
N LEU A 190 -11.07 4.13 -12.06
CA LEU A 190 -10.11 3.72 -13.09
C LEU A 190 -9.08 2.72 -12.54
N TYR A 191 -8.57 2.95 -11.33
CA TYR A 191 -7.67 2.03 -10.66
C TYR A 191 -8.33 0.68 -10.40
N LEU A 192 -9.52 0.67 -9.80
CA LEU A 192 -10.26 -0.56 -9.47
C LEU A 192 -10.55 -1.38 -10.72
N GLU A 193 -10.93 -0.73 -11.83
CA GLU A 193 -11.23 -1.36 -13.10
C GLU A 193 -9.98 -1.93 -13.78
N ARG A 194 -8.92 -1.11 -13.93
CA ARG A 194 -7.72 -1.47 -14.70
C ARG A 194 -6.82 -2.44 -13.94
N GLU A 195 -6.62 -2.19 -12.66
CA GLU A 195 -5.63 -2.92 -11.85
C GLU A 195 -6.24 -4.05 -11.02
N GLN A 196 -7.57 -4.05 -10.81
CA GLN A 196 -8.31 -5.08 -10.07
C GLN A 196 -7.64 -5.45 -8.72
N PRO A 197 -7.30 -4.50 -7.83
CA PRO A 197 -6.48 -4.72 -6.65
C PRO A 197 -7.05 -5.78 -5.71
N ARG A 198 -8.38 -5.88 -5.58
CA ARG A 198 -9.07 -6.92 -4.82
C ARG A 198 -8.66 -8.34 -5.25
N ARG A 199 -8.46 -8.56 -6.56
CA ARG A 199 -8.09 -9.88 -7.11
C ARG A 199 -6.64 -10.25 -6.79
N PHE A 200 -5.78 -9.26 -6.63
CA PHE A 200 -4.33 -9.44 -6.44
C PHE A 200 -3.88 -9.30 -4.98
N ALA A 201 -4.73 -8.77 -4.10
CA ALA A 201 -4.45 -8.73 -2.67
C ALA A 201 -4.38 -10.15 -2.07
N ASP A 202 -3.50 -10.37 -1.08
CA ASP A 202 -3.48 -11.61 -0.30
C ASP A 202 -4.70 -11.67 0.63
N ILE A 203 -5.08 -10.51 1.20
CA ILE A 203 -6.24 -10.35 2.07
C ILE A 203 -7.04 -9.13 1.65
N VAL A 204 -8.35 -9.25 1.69
CA VAL A 204 -9.30 -8.14 1.56
C VAL A 204 -9.95 -7.90 2.91
N VAL A 205 -9.93 -6.64 3.36
CA VAL A 205 -10.62 -6.19 4.57
C VAL A 205 -11.77 -5.28 4.17
N SER A 206 -13.02 -5.73 4.28
CA SER A 206 -14.19 -4.87 4.13
C SER A 206 -14.36 -4.04 5.41
N ASN A 207 -14.24 -2.72 5.27
CA ASN A 207 -14.15 -1.77 6.38
C ASN A 207 -15.29 -0.72 6.36
N ASN A 208 -16.46 -1.06 5.85
CA ASN A 208 -17.64 -0.21 5.92
C ASN A 208 -18.06 0.00 7.37
N ASP A 209 -18.14 -1.09 8.13
CA ASP A 209 -18.30 -1.05 9.60
C ASP A 209 -16.92 -1.20 10.25
N PHE A 210 -16.42 -0.11 10.83
CA PHE A 210 -15.13 -0.07 11.51
C PHE A 210 -15.03 -1.06 12.68
N SER A 211 -16.12 -1.24 13.41
CA SER A 211 -16.17 -2.10 14.61
C SER A 211 -16.29 -3.58 14.26
N ASN A 212 -16.91 -3.90 13.12
CA ASN A 212 -17.16 -5.26 12.65
C ASN A 212 -16.66 -5.49 11.22
N PRO A 213 -15.35 -5.34 10.97
CA PRO A 213 -14.78 -5.56 9.65
C PRO A 213 -14.95 -7.03 9.22
N ARG A 214 -14.98 -7.27 7.90
CA ARG A 214 -14.95 -8.61 7.35
C ARG A 214 -13.60 -8.86 6.71
N LEU A 215 -13.05 -10.05 6.94
CA LEU A 215 -11.80 -10.49 6.35
C LEU A 215 -12.08 -11.59 5.34
N GLU A 216 -11.51 -11.46 4.16
CA GLU A 216 -11.56 -12.45 3.09
C GLU A 216 -10.13 -12.74 2.62
N HIS A 217 -9.76 -14.02 2.61
CA HIS A 217 -8.48 -14.46 2.05
C HIS A 217 -8.60 -14.59 0.53
N ALA A 218 -7.52 -14.27 -0.20
CA ALA A 218 -7.48 -14.54 -1.63
C ALA A 218 -7.60 -16.04 -1.90
N ALA A 219 -8.35 -16.40 -2.94
CA ALA A 219 -8.54 -17.78 -3.35
C ALA A 219 -7.22 -18.49 -3.73
N GLN A 220 -6.16 -17.73 -4.06
CA GLN A 220 -4.81 -18.26 -4.31
C GLN A 220 -3.76 -17.21 -3.87
N PRO A 221 -2.70 -17.62 -3.12
CA PRO A 221 -1.61 -16.73 -2.73
C PRO A 221 -0.91 -16.14 -3.96
N VAL A 222 -0.59 -14.83 -3.92
CA VAL A 222 0.10 -14.10 -5.00
C VAL A 222 1.45 -14.72 -5.37
N ALA A 223 2.11 -15.40 -4.45
CA ALA A 223 3.39 -16.11 -4.69
C ALA A 223 3.33 -17.16 -5.83
N GLN A 224 2.15 -17.61 -6.23
CA GLN A 224 1.97 -18.57 -7.35
C GLN A 224 1.55 -17.90 -8.66
N ARG A 225 1.28 -16.59 -8.67
CA ARG A 225 0.69 -15.88 -9.82
C ARG A 225 1.71 -15.27 -10.79
N GLY A 226 3.01 -15.54 -10.65
CA GLY A 226 4.01 -14.90 -11.52
C GLY A 226 5.39 -15.55 -11.59
N ARG A 227 5.57 -16.75 -11.06
CA ARG A 227 6.80 -17.51 -11.34
C ARG A 227 6.64 -18.23 -12.69
N PRO A 228 7.49 -17.95 -13.71
CA PRO A 228 7.59 -18.86 -14.85
C PRO A 228 7.95 -20.25 -14.30
N ALA A 229 7.25 -21.29 -14.76
CA ALA A 229 7.55 -22.67 -14.44
C ALA A 229 9.06 -22.89 -14.61
N ARG A 230 9.76 -23.32 -13.56
CA ARG A 230 11.15 -23.76 -13.70
C ARG A 230 11.14 -24.90 -14.70
N GLY A 231 11.70 -24.65 -15.88
CA GLY A 231 11.90 -25.67 -16.90
C GLY A 231 12.58 -26.87 -16.26
N ALA A 232 11.96 -28.02 -16.42
CA ALA A 232 12.58 -29.31 -16.10
C ALA A 232 13.87 -29.41 -16.90
N ALA A 233 15.02 -29.35 -16.23
CA ALA A 233 16.29 -29.65 -16.82
C ALA A 233 16.25 -31.14 -17.21
N SER A 234 15.99 -31.41 -18.48
CA SER A 234 16.16 -32.73 -19.09
C SER A 234 17.65 -33.06 -19.04
N GLY A 235 18.03 -33.90 -18.08
CA GLY A 235 19.31 -34.53 -18.04
C GLY A 235 19.45 -35.47 -19.23
N GLN A 236 20.10 -35.03 -20.31
CA GLN A 236 20.68 -35.92 -21.28
C GLN A 236 22.03 -36.41 -20.75
N ARG A 237 22.04 -37.62 -20.20
CA ARG A 237 23.25 -38.42 -20.09
C ARG A 237 23.67 -38.82 -21.50
N ALA A 238 24.79 -38.31 -21.96
CA ALA A 238 25.52 -38.89 -23.08
C ALA A 238 26.30 -40.09 -22.54
N ALA A 239 25.99 -41.28 -23.06
CA ALA A 239 26.80 -42.47 -22.93
C ALA A 239 27.68 -42.60 -24.20
N VAL A 240 28.89 -43.11 -23.95
CA VAL A 240 29.99 -43.53 -24.80
C VAL A 240 31.07 -42.50 -25.00
#